data_e57fff2e255e08c54ce07da91c643768
#
_entry.id   e57fff2e255e08c54ce07da91c643768
#
_cell.length_a   1.000
_cell.length_b   1.000
_cell.length_c   1.000
_cell.angle_alpha   90.00
_cell.angle_beta   90.00
_cell.angle_gamma   90.00
#
_symmetry.space_group_name_H-M   'P 1'
#
loop_
_entity.id
_entity.type
_entity.pdbx_description
1 polymer ?
#
loop_
_entity_poly.entity_id
_entity_poly.type
_entity_poly.pdbx_seq_one_letter_code
_entity_poly.pdbx_strand_id
1 'polypeptide(L)'
;MTDIKNQLVPMVVEQTPRGERAFDIYSRLLKERVIFITGPIEDHMANLVVAQLLFLEAENPEKDINIYVNSPGGSVTSGMSIYDTMSYIKPDISTLCIGQASSMGAILLTGGTKGKRFALPNSRIMIHQPLGGFQGQATDIEIHAQEILKIRTKLNEILSQHSGKDIDKVSQDTERDNFMSGDEAVKYGLIDKVIDKRDK
;
A
#
# COMPACT_ATOMS: atom_id res chain seq x y z
N MET A 1 -0.95 5.91 28.97
CA MET A 1 -1.56 4.57 28.98
C MET A 1 -2.17 4.37 27.61
N THR A 2 -1.47 3.71 26.72
CA THR A 2 -1.97 3.34 25.39
C THR A 2 -2.93 2.19 25.57
N ASP A 3 -4.23 2.43 25.35
CA ASP A 3 -5.23 1.39 25.25
C ASP A 3 -4.86 0.45 24.10
N ILE A 4 -4.28 -0.68 24.45
CA ILE A 4 -4.18 -1.81 23.54
C ILE A 4 -5.62 -2.33 23.39
N LYS A 5 -6.35 -1.81 22.40
CA LYS A 5 -7.60 -2.42 21.98
C LYS A 5 -7.22 -3.79 21.42
N ASN A 6 -7.30 -4.82 22.27
CA ASN A 6 -7.27 -6.22 21.85
C ASN A 6 -8.47 -6.44 20.90
N GLN A 7 -8.26 -6.18 19.62
CA GLN A 7 -9.22 -6.60 18.61
C GLN A 7 -9.15 -8.12 18.55
N LEU A 8 -10.25 -8.75 18.94
CA LEU A 8 -10.37 -10.20 18.87
C LEU A 8 -10.35 -10.61 17.38
N VAL A 9 -9.24 -11.21 16.92
CA VAL A 9 -9.15 -11.74 15.57
C VAL A 9 -9.93 -13.05 15.50
N PRO A 10 -10.94 -13.19 14.62
CA PRO A 10 -11.72 -14.41 14.50
C PRO A 10 -10.87 -15.61 14.12
N MET A 11 -11.14 -16.74 14.73
CA MET A 11 -10.53 -18.03 14.38
C MET A 11 -11.44 -18.81 13.44
N VAL A 12 -10.86 -19.47 12.44
CA VAL A 12 -11.52 -20.40 11.53
C VAL A 12 -10.91 -21.79 11.65
N VAL A 13 -11.74 -22.83 11.59
CA VAL A 13 -11.30 -24.23 11.67
C VAL A 13 -11.48 -24.88 10.30
N GLU A 14 -10.41 -25.45 9.77
CA GLU A 14 -10.43 -26.28 8.55
C GLU A 14 -10.35 -27.76 8.91
N GLN A 15 -11.23 -28.55 8.28
CA GLN A 15 -11.12 -30.00 8.28
C GLN A 15 -10.09 -30.44 7.24
N THR A 16 -9.06 -31.16 7.67
CA THR A 16 -8.05 -31.72 6.79
C THR A 16 -7.99 -33.24 6.94
N PRO A 17 -7.42 -33.99 5.98
CA PRO A 17 -7.22 -35.44 6.14
C PRO A 17 -6.38 -35.83 7.36
N ARG A 18 -5.66 -34.87 7.96
CA ARG A 18 -4.84 -35.05 9.16
C ARG A 18 -5.49 -34.53 10.45
N GLY A 19 -6.80 -34.18 10.40
CA GLY A 19 -7.56 -33.62 11.51
C GLY A 19 -7.88 -32.13 11.35
N GLU A 20 -8.43 -31.55 12.40
CA GLU A 20 -8.79 -30.13 12.45
C GLU A 20 -7.55 -29.24 12.61
N ARG A 21 -7.53 -28.12 11.88
CA ARG A 21 -6.55 -27.05 12.04
C ARG A 21 -7.25 -25.71 12.25
N ALA A 22 -6.89 -25.01 13.29
CA ALA A 22 -7.36 -23.65 13.56
C ALA A 22 -6.37 -22.63 13.01
N PHE A 23 -6.88 -21.59 12.35
CA PHE A 23 -6.14 -20.44 11.88
C PHE A 23 -6.87 -19.17 12.32
N ASP A 24 -6.14 -18.09 12.62
CA ASP A 24 -6.76 -16.78 12.59
C ASP A 24 -7.14 -16.42 11.13
N ILE A 25 -8.10 -15.50 10.97
CA ILE A 25 -8.64 -15.17 9.63
C ILE A 25 -7.58 -14.62 8.68
N TYR A 26 -6.60 -13.84 9.17
CA TYR A 26 -5.53 -13.30 8.33
C TYR A 26 -4.55 -14.39 7.89
N SER A 27 -4.14 -15.27 8.79
CA SER A 27 -3.31 -16.44 8.47
C SER A 27 -4.02 -17.36 7.46
N ARG A 28 -5.35 -17.50 7.58
CA ARG A 28 -6.12 -18.28 6.61
C ARG A 28 -6.15 -17.63 5.24
N LEU A 29 -6.34 -16.31 5.17
CA LEU A 29 -6.34 -15.56 3.92
C LEU A 29 -4.94 -15.47 3.29
N LEU A 30 -3.87 -15.46 4.09
CA LEU A 30 -2.51 -15.53 3.60
C LEU A 30 -2.24 -16.81 2.79
N LYS A 31 -2.84 -17.94 3.14
CA LYS A 31 -2.79 -19.18 2.33
C LYS A 31 -3.41 -19.01 0.94
N GLU A 32 -4.36 -18.09 0.80
CA GLU A 32 -4.93 -17.68 -0.50
C GLU A 32 -4.13 -16.54 -1.16
N ARG A 33 -2.92 -16.27 -0.64
CA ARG A 33 -2.01 -15.22 -1.12
C ARG A 33 -2.58 -13.82 -1.00
N VAL A 34 -3.37 -13.57 0.05
CA VAL A 34 -3.99 -12.28 0.35
C VAL A 34 -3.29 -11.63 1.54
N ILE A 35 -2.80 -10.41 1.34
CA ILE A 35 -2.18 -9.55 2.35
C ILE A 35 -3.06 -8.32 2.55
N PHE A 36 -3.15 -7.83 3.79
CA PHE A 36 -3.87 -6.62 4.14
C PHE A 36 -2.91 -5.52 4.58
N ILE A 37 -3.07 -4.33 3.98
CA ILE A 37 -2.46 -3.08 4.44
C ILE A 37 -3.60 -2.21 4.96
N THR A 38 -3.84 -2.26 6.28
CA THR A 38 -4.97 -1.58 6.93
C THR A 38 -4.50 -0.69 8.07
N GLY A 39 -5.11 0.52 8.17
CA GLY A 39 -4.70 1.52 9.15
C GLY A 39 -3.41 2.25 8.78
N PRO A 40 -2.78 2.97 9.74
CA PRO A 40 -1.55 3.70 9.51
C PRO A 40 -0.38 2.78 9.13
N ILE A 41 0.44 3.25 8.18
CA ILE A 41 1.67 2.56 7.77
C ILE A 41 2.76 2.91 8.78
N GLU A 42 3.20 1.91 9.54
CA GLU A 42 4.20 1.99 10.60
C GLU A 42 5.21 0.86 10.46
N ASP A 43 6.37 0.95 11.13
CA ASP A 43 7.47 -0.01 11.01
C ASP A 43 7.04 -1.44 11.31
N HIS A 44 6.23 -1.65 12.36
CA HIS A 44 5.79 -2.99 12.71
C HIS A 44 4.91 -3.62 11.62
N MET A 45 3.93 -2.88 11.12
CA MET A 45 3.08 -3.34 10.03
C MET A 45 3.87 -3.58 8.75
N ALA A 46 4.78 -2.67 8.40
CA ALA A 46 5.62 -2.80 7.22
C ALA A 46 6.50 -4.06 7.26
N ASN A 47 7.15 -4.33 8.38
CA ASN A 47 7.95 -5.54 8.57
C ASN A 47 7.12 -6.82 8.41
N LEU A 48 5.87 -6.85 8.92
CA LEU A 48 4.99 -8.00 8.74
C LEU A 48 4.57 -8.18 7.28
N VAL A 49 4.26 -7.10 6.56
CA VAL A 49 3.92 -7.16 5.13
C VAL A 49 5.12 -7.64 4.31
N VAL A 50 6.32 -7.11 4.55
CA VAL A 50 7.56 -7.56 3.90
C VAL A 50 7.81 -9.05 4.13
N ALA A 51 7.66 -9.52 5.37
CA ALA A 51 7.84 -10.93 5.70
C ALA A 51 6.82 -11.83 4.97
N GLN A 52 5.56 -11.39 4.85
CA GLN A 52 4.51 -12.11 4.13
C GLN A 52 4.80 -12.15 2.62
N LEU A 53 5.27 -11.05 2.02
CA LEU A 53 5.65 -11.00 0.61
C LEU A 53 6.78 -12.01 0.30
N LEU A 54 7.85 -12.00 1.08
CA LEU A 54 8.97 -12.93 0.92
C LEU A 54 8.57 -14.40 1.15
N PHE A 55 7.70 -14.65 2.14
CA PHE A 55 7.16 -15.98 2.38
C PHE A 55 6.35 -16.50 1.19
N LEU A 56 5.45 -15.68 0.63
CA LEU A 56 4.62 -16.07 -0.51
C LEU A 56 5.44 -16.25 -1.79
N GLU A 57 6.48 -15.44 -2.02
CA GLU A 57 7.42 -15.66 -3.10
C GLU A 57 8.12 -17.01 -2.97
N ALA A 58 8.64 -17.33 -1.77
CA ALA A 58 9.33 -18.60 -1.50
C ALA A 58 8.39 -19.81 -1.68
N GLU A 59 7.09 -19.67 -1.38
CA GLU A 59 6.12 -20.75 -1.61
C GLU A 59 5.84 -20.99 -3.11
N ASN A 60 5.62 -19.94 -3.87
CA ASN A 60 5.36 -20.02 -5.30
C ASN A 60 5.64 -18.69 -6.00
N PRO A 61 6.75 -18.54 -6.71
CA PRO A 61 7.13 -17.28 -7.37
C PRO A 61 6.30 -16.96 -8.64
N GLU A 62 5.51 -17.92 -9.14
CA GLU A 62 4.75 -17.77 -10.40
C GLU A 62 3.28 -17.35 -10.17
N LYS A 63 2.83 -17.33 -8.92
CA LYS A 63 1.46 -16.95 -8.58
C LYS A 63 1.40 -15.53 -8.04
N ASP A 64 0.41 -14.78 -8.50
CA ASP A 64 0.13 -13.42 -8.03
C ASP A 64 -0.05 -13.36 -6.52
N ILE A 65 0.32 -12.22 -5.93
CA ILE A 65 0.01 -11.85 -4.56
C ILE A 65 -1.02 -10.74 -4.59
N ASN A 66 -2.07 -10.85 -3.78
CA ASN A 66 -3.15 -9.87 -3.71
C ASN A 66 -3.00 -9.01 -2.46
N ILE A 67 -2.88 -7.70 -2.63
CA ILE A 67 -2.78 -6.73 -1.52
C ILE A 67 -4.07 -5.91 -1.46
N TYR A 68 -4.77 -6.00 -0.32
CA TYR A 68 -5.96 -5.21 -0.03
C TYR A 68 -5.55 -3.97 0.78
N VAL A 69 -5.82 -2.78 0.25
CA VAL A 69 -5.39 -1.51 0.84
C VAL A 69 -6.58 -0.76 1.43
N ASN A 70 -6.50 -0.46 2.74
CA ASN A 70 -7.40 0.45 3.44
C ASN A 70 -6.59 1.29 4.45
N SER A 71 -5.86 2.26 3.94
CA SER A 71 -4.87 3.00 4.74
C SER A 71 -4.93 4.50 4.49
N PRO A 72 -4.83 5.32 5.55
CA PRO A 72 -4.66 6.77 5.44
C PRO A 72 -3.23 7.17 5.05
N GLY A 73 -2.31 6.21 4.88
CA GLY A 73 -0.88 6.46 4.73
C GLY A 73 -0.12 6.35 6.05
N GLY A 74 1.04 6.97 6.15
CA GLY A 74 1.88 6.93 7.36
C GLY A 74 3.35 7.16 7.06
N SER A 75 4.23 6.45 7.76
CA SER A 75 5.69 6.57 7.62
C SER A 75 6.15 6.29 6.18
N VAL A 76 6.86 7.24 5.59
CA VAL A 76 7.38 7.11 4.23
C VAL A 76 8.41 5.98 4.14
N THR A 77 9.35 5.91 5.08
CA THR A 77 10.39 4.87 5.08
C THR A 77 9.81 3.47 5.23
N SER A 78 8.82 3.30 6.11
CA SER A 78 8.09 2.04 6.27
C SER A 78 7.31 1.66 5.01
N GLY A 79 6.65 2.63 4.37
CA GLY A 79 5.95 2.42 3.11
C GLY A 79 6.90 2.09 1.96
N MET A 80 8.06 2.75 1.88
CA MET A 80 9.06 2.45 0.86
C MET A 80 9.65 1.05 1.01
N SER A 81 9.82 0.52 2.23
CA SER A 81 10.27 -0.86 2.42
C SER A 81 9.29 -1.89 1.83
N ILE A 82 7.97 -1.61 1.94
CA ILE A 82 6.94 -2.45 1.29
C ILE A 82 7.01 -2.28 -0.23
N TYR A 83 7.04 -1.05 -0.74
CA TYR A 83 7.07 -0.75 -2.17
C TYR A 83 8.28 -1.39 -2.86
N ASP A 84 9.47 -1.23 -2.29
CA ASP A 84 10.70 -1.82 -2.83
C ASP A 84 10.64 -3.35 -2.81
N THR A 85 10.06 -3.95 -1.76
CA THR A 85 9.86 -5.40 -1.70
C THR A 85 8.86 -5.88 -2.75
N MET A 86 7.73 -5.17 -2.96
CA MET A 86 6.78 -5.47 -4.04
C MET A 86 7.45 -5.45 -5.42
N SER A 87 8.39 -4.53 -5.63
CA SER A 87 9.13 -4.41 -6.88
C SER A 87 10.28 -5.42 -7.02
N TYR A 88 10.83 -5.91 -5.91
CA TYR A 88 11.97 -6.81 -5.85
C TYR A 88 11.60 -8.27 -6.11
N ILE A 89 10.45 -8.71 -5.59
CA ILE A 89 10.00 -10.12 -5.70
C ILE A 89 9.49 -10.45 -7.10
N LYS A 90 9.52 -11.74 -7.47
CA LYS A 90 9.10 -12.22 -8.80
C LYS A 90 7.58 -12.21 -9.04
N PRO A 91 6.72 -12.58 -8.05
CA PRO A 91 5.28 -12.59 -8.25
C PRO A 91 4.75 -11.23 -8.71
N ASP A 92 3.78 -11.24 -9.63
CA ASP A 92 2.98 -10.05 -9.89
C ASP A 92 2.16 -9.66 -8.64
N ILE A 93 2.07 -8.37 -8.40
CA ILE A 93 1.32 -7.82 -7.27
C ILE A 93 0.02 -7.22 -7.75
N SER A 94 -1.10 -7.84 -7.38
CA SER A 94 -2.43 -7.27 -7.57
C SER A 94 -2.79 -6.41 -6.35
N THR A 95 -3.18 -5.15 -6.57
CA THR A 95 -3.59 -4.23 -5.50
C THR A 95 -5.06 -3.86 -5.63
N LEU A 96 -5.78 -3.83 -4.49
CA LEU A 96 -7.19 -3.46 -4.44
C LEU A 96 -7.46 -2.48 -3.30
N CYS A 97 -7.91 -1.27 -3.63
CA CYS A 97 -8.39 -0.31 -2.62
C CYS A 97 -9.78 -0.70 -2.12
N ILE A 98 -9.91 -0.92 -0.81
CA ILE A 98 -11.16 -1.29 -0.11
C ILE A 98 -11.50 -0.23 0.95
N GLY A 99 -11.97 0.93 0.56
CA GLY A 99 -12.26 2.05 1.46
C GLY A 99 -11.40 3.25 1.11
N GLN A 100 -10.15 3.31 1.56
CA GLN A 100 -9.25 4.39 1.21
C GLN A 100 -7.82 3.93 0.92
N ALA A 101 -7.15 4.67 0.04
CA ALA A 101 -5.71 4.60 -0.15
C ALA A 101 -5.17 6.03 -0.26
N SER A 102 -4.63 6.55 0.84
CA SER A 102 -4.18 7.94 0.92
C SER A 102 -2.67 8.02 1.18
N SER A 103 -2.00 9.05 0.63
CA SER A 103 -0.57 9.31 0.87
C SER A 103 0.27 8.08 0.52
N MET A 104 1.07 7.54 1.46
CA MET A 104 1.82 6.29 1.24
C MET A 104 0.92 5.10 0.87
N GLY A 105 -0.33 5.06 1.32
CA GLY A 105 -1.30 4.05 0.89
C GLY A 105 -1.61 4.12 -0.62
N ALA A 106 -1.67 5.34 -1.19
CA ALA A 106 -1.83 5.53 -2.63
C ALA A 106 -0.57 5.11 -3.42
N ILE A 107 0.62 5.35 -2.88
CA ILE A 107 1.89 4.88 -3.46
C ILE A 107 1.89 3.34 -3.56
N LEU A 108 1.52 2.65 -2.48
CA LEU A 108 1.47 1.18 -2.46
C LEU A 108 0.38 0.63 -3.39
N LEU A 109 -0.80 1.25 -3.45
CA LEU A 109 -1.86 0.89 -4.39
C LEU A 109 -1.38 1.00 -5.84
N THR A 110 -0.77 2.14 -6.17
CA THR A 110 -0.26 2.45 -7.52
C THR A 110 0.95 1.58 -7.90
N GLY A 111 1.74 1.13 -6.91
CA GLY A 111 2.90 0.26 -7.06
C GLY A 111 2.59 -1.18 -7.46
N GLY A 112 1.32 -1.57 -7.57
CA GLY A 112 0.92 -2.87 -8.10
C GLY A 112 1.32 -3.05 -9.57
N THR A 113 1.32 -4.31 -10.03
CA THR A 113 1.62 -4.65 -11.43
C THR A 113 0.60 -4.00 -12.35
N LYS A 114 1.06 -3.38 -13.43
CA LYS A 114 0.20 -2.71 -14.41
C LYS A 114 -0.86 -3.69 -14.96
N GLY A 115 -2.11 -3.26 -14.98
CA GLY A 115 -3.27 -4.07 -15.34
C GLY A 115 -3.89 -4.83 -14.15
N LYS A 116 -3.24 -4.82 -12.97
CA LYS A 116 -3.68 -5.52 -11.74
C LYS A 116 -3.90 -4.56 -10.55
N ARG A 117 -4.16 -3.27 -10.82
CA ARG A 117 -4.40 -2.23 -9.80
C ARG A 117 -5.87 -1.84 -9.81
N PHE A 118 -6.56 -2.04 -8.69
CA PHE A 118 -8.02 -1.94 -8.64
C PHE A 118 -8.52 -1.07 -7.49
N ALA A 119 -9.78 -0.63 -7.59
CA ALA A 119 -10.52 -0.06 -6.47
C ALA A 119 -11.97 -0.57 -6.48
N LEU A 120 -12.59 -0.66 -5.30
CA LEU A 120 -14.04 -0.82 -5.18
C LEU A 120 -14.75 0.51 -5.46
N PRO A 121 -16.04 0.50 -5.87
CA PRO A 121 -16.74 1.69 -6.38
C PRO A 121 -16.78 2.89 -5.43
N ASN A 122 -16.85 2.65 -4.12
CA ASN A 122 -16.93 3.69 -3.11
C ASN A 122 -15.59 4.03 -2.45
N SER A 123 -14.49 3.52 -2.99
CA SER A 123 -13.14 3.81 -2.47
C SER A 123 -12.69 5.22 -2.79
N ARG A 124 -11.86 5.78 -1.92
CA ARG A 124 -11.23 7.10 -2.11
C ARG A 124 -9.72 6.93 -2.19
N ILE A 125 -9.13 7.56 -3.18
CA ILE A 125 -7.68 7.61 -3.35
C ILE A 125 -7.23 9.08 -3.15
N MET A 126 -6.12 9.30 -2.44
CA MET A 126 -5.61 10.64 -2.22
C MET A 126 -4.09 10.66 -2.35
N ILE A 127 -3.61 11.60 -3.14
CA ILE A 127 -2.18 11.87 -3.31
C ILE A 127 -1.87 13.26 -2.80
N HIS A 128 -0.72 13.43 -2.17
CA HIS A 128 -0.17 14.69 -1.71
C HIS A 128 1.33 14.59 -1.46
N GLN A 129 1.99 15.72 -1.26
CA GLN A 129 3.40 15.77 -0.86
C GLN A 129 3.61 15.22 0.57
N PRO A 130 4.82 14.73 0.91
CA PRO A 130 5.10 14.25 2.26
C PRO A 130 4.97 15.36 3.29
N LEU A 131 4.43 15.02 4.46
CA LEU A 131 4.44 15.88 5.63
C LEU A 131 5.73 15.64 6.43
N GLY A 132 6.32 16.70 6.91
CA GLY A 132 7.50 16.61 7.76
C GLY A 132 7.70 17.89 8.57
N GLY A 133 8.42 17.77 9.68
CA GLY A 133 8.82 18.88 10.53
C GLY A 133 10.01 18.47 11.40
N PHE A 134 10.85 19.44 11.75
CA PHE A 134 12.02 19.19 12.59
C PHE A 134 12.28 20.42 13.46
N GLN A 135 12.74 20.20 14.71
CA GLN A 135 13.22 21.22 15.64
C GLN A 135 14.66 20.91 16.01
N GLY A 136 15.54 21.91 15.93
CA GLY A 136 16.94 21.75 16.27
C GLY A 136 17.75 22.98 15.91
N GLN A 137 19.06 22.81 15.77
CA GLN A 137 19.96 23.86 15.32
C GLN A 137 19.67 24.21 13.85
N ALA A 138 19.99 25.42 13.42
CA ALA A 138 19.69 25.92 12.07
C ALA A 138 20.22 24.97 10.95
N THR A 139 21.44 24.48 11.10
CA THR A 139 22.05 23.53 10.15
C THR A 139 21.30 22.20 10.11
N ASP A 140 20.85 21.67 11.25
CA ASP A 140 20.09 20.43 11.31
C ASP A 140 18.72 20.60 10.63
N ILE A 141 18.06 21.75 10.84
CA ILE A 141 16.80 22.08 10.17
C ILE A 141 16.98 22.11 8.66
N GLU A 142 18.06 22.69 8.16
CA GLU A 142 18.38 22.74 6.73
C GLU A 142 18.60 21.33 6.16
N ILE A 143 19.36 20.48 6.83
CA ILE A 143 19.61 19.09 6.42
C ILE A 143 18.30 18.32 6.31
N HIS A 144 17.44 18.40 7.32
CA HIS A 144 16.13 17.72 7.30
C HIS A 144 15.19 18.27 6.23
N ALA A 145 15.18 19.59 6.00
CA ALA A 145 14.39 20.21 4.95
C ALA A 145 14.82 19.70 3.57
N GLN A 146 16.13 19.62 3.29
CA GLN A 146 16.67 19.07 2.05
C GLN A 146 16.29 17.61 1.86
N GLU A 147 16.31 16.80 2.93
CA GLU A 147 15.92 15.39 2.85
C GLU A 147 14.43 15.21 2.53
N ILE A 148 13.54 16.02 3.16
CA ILE A 148 12.10 16.02 2.83
C ILE A 148 11.87 16.37 1.35
N LEU A 149 12.61 17.32 0.79
CA LEU A 149 12.52 17.67 -0.63
C LEU A 149 12.96 16.53 -1.55
N LYS A 150 14.01 15.79 -1.20
CA LYS A 150 14.43 14.59 -1.94
C LYS A 150 13.38 13.49 -1.91
N ILE A 151 12.79 13.25 -0.71
CA ILE A 151 11.69 12.30 -0.55
C ILE A 151 10.49 12.70 -1.42
N ARG A 152 10.10 13.98 -1.42
CA ARG A 152 9.05 14.51 -2.28
C ARG A 152 9.30 14.21 -3.75
N THR A 153 10.51 14.51 -4.23
CA THR A 153 10.91 14.23 -5.61
C THR A 153 10.78 12.74 -5.92
N LYS A 154 11.30 11.87 -5.04
CA LYS A 154 11.24 10.41 -5.22
C LYS A 154 9.81 9.87 -5.29
N LEU A 155 8.92 10.33 -4.42
CA LEU A 155 7.51 9.93 -4.44
C LEU A 155 6.79 10.41 -5.72
N ASN A 156 7.10 11.62 -6.19
CA ASN A 156 6.56 12.13 -7.45
C ASN A 156 7.06 11.34 -8.66
N GLU A 157 8.35 10.94 -8.67
CA GLU A 157 8.91 10.05 -9.70
C GLU A 157 8.16 8.71 -9.76
N ILE A 158 7.89 8.10 -8.60
CA ILE A 158 7.14 6.85 -8.52
C ILE A 158 5.72 7.03 -9.08
N LEU A 159 5.00 8.08 -8.65
CA LEU A 159 3.66 8.38 -9.18
C LEU A 159 3.68 8.66 -10.69
N SER A 160 4.66 9.41 -11.19
CA SER A 160 4.85 9.69 -12.61
C SER A 160 5.08 8.40 -13.41
N GLN A 161 5.99 7.56 -12.95
CA GLN A 161 6.31 6.29 -13.59
C GLN A 161 5.09 5.37 -13.72
N HIS A 162 4.32 5.21 -12.65
CA HIS A 162 3.18 4.29 -12.63
C HIS A 162 1.92 4.86 -13.31
N SER A 163 1.69 6.17 -13.21
CA SER A 163 0.53 6.82 -13.84
C SER A 163 0.74 7.17 -15.30
N GLY A 164 2.00 7.29 -15.74
CA GLY A 164 2.37 7.80 -17.07
C GLY A 164 2.16 9.30 -17.22
N LYS A 165 1.93 10.04 -16.13
CA LYS A 165 1.84 11.50 -16.12
C LYS A 165 3.23 12.13 -16.11
N ASP A 166 3.32 13.32 -16.69
CA ASP A 166 4.51 14.15 -16.61
C ASP A 166 4.84 14.50 -15.15
N ILE A 167 6.12 14.55 -14.81
CA ILE A 167 6.61 14.78 -13.43
C ILE A 167 6.19 16.16 -12.89
N ASP A 168 6.18 17.20 -13.74
CA ASP A 168 5.76 18.54 -13.36
C ASP A 168 4.27 18.57 -13.05
N LYS A 169 3.46 17.83 -13.84
CA LYS A 169 2.03 17.66 -13.57
C LYS A 169 1.78 16.95 -12.25
N VAL A 170 2.48 15.85 -11.97
CA VAL A 170 2.41 15.12 -10.70
C VAL A 170 2.81 16.04 -9.54
N SER A 171 3.88 16.82 -9.69
CA SER A 171 4.34 17.76 -8.66
C SER A 171 3.30 18.83 -8.33
N GLN A 172 2.57 19.34 -9.33
CA GLN A 172 1.45 20.28 -9.12
C GLN A 172 0.27 19.59 -8.41
N ASP A 173 -0.10 18.40 -8.85
CA ASP A 173 -1.26 17.66 -8.36
C ASP A 173 -1.07 17.12 -6.93
N THR A 174 0.18 16.95 -6.49
CA THR A 174 0.53 16.51 -5.13
C THR A 174 0.84 17.67 -4.17
N GLU A 175 0.78 18.93 -4.64
CA GLU A 175 1.11 20.10 -3.78
C GLU A 175 0.19 20.21 -2.57
N ARG A 176 -1.06 19.78 -2.70
CA ARG A 176 -2.07 19.69 -1.63
C ARG A 176 -2.85 18.39 -1.80
N ASP A 177 -3.68 18.08 -0.80
CA ASP A 177 -4.55 16.90 -0.82
C ASP A 177 -5.38 16.86 -2.10
N ASN A 178 -5.14 15.85 -2.92
CA ASN A 178 -5.83 15.63 -4.18
C ASN A 178 -6.62 14.33 -4.08
N PHE A 179 -7.90 14.44 -3.74
CA PHE A 179 -8.82 13.34 -3.56
C PHE A 179 -9.44 12.91 -4.88
N MET A 180 -9.47 11.61 -5.12
CA MET A 180 -10.04 10.98 -6.32
C MET A 180 -11.00 9.86 -5.95
N SER A 181 -12.10 9.76 -6.69
CA SER A 181 -12.88 8.53 -6.79
C SER A 181 -12.10 7.46 -7.55
N GLY A 182 -12.59 6.21 -7.55
CA GLY A 182 -11.98 5.14 -8.34
C GLY A 182 -11.88 5.50 -9.83
N ASP A 183 -12.96 6.05 -10.42
CA ASP A 183 -12.98 6.44 -11.86
C ASP A 183 -12.00 7.57 -12.17
N GLU A 184 -11.87 8.55 -11.29
CA GLU A 184 -10.87 9.62 -11.41
C GLU A 184 -9.45 9.07 -11.31
N ALA A 185 -9.21 8.13 -10.41
CA ALA A 185 -7.91 7.47 -10.25
C ALA A 185 -7.53 6.60 -11.46
N VAL A 186 -8.52 5.96 -12.13
CA VAL A 186 -8.30 5.28 -13.42
C VAL A 186 -7.90 6.29 -14.49
N LYS A 187 -8.64 7.41 -14.63
CA LYS A 187 -8.31 8.46 -15.61
C LYS A 187 -6.96 9.12 -15.35
N TYR A 188 -6.58 9.21 -14.08
CA TYR A 188 -5.26 9.71 -13.68
C TYR A 188 -4.14 8.71 -14.00
N GLY A 189 -4.42 7.40 -13.95
CA GLY A 189 -3.48 6.30 -14.19
C GLY A 189 -2.90 5.67 -12.91
N LEU A 190 -3.44 6.02 -11.73
CA LEU A 190 -3.02 5.42 -10.46
C LEU A 190 -3.46 3.97 -10.32
N ILE A 191 -4.62 3.63 -10.89
CA ILE A 191 -5.17 2.28 -10.95
C ILE A 191 -5.64 1.96 -12.37
N ASP A 192 -5.95 0.70 -12.62
CA ASP A 192 -6.31 0.22 -13.96
C ASP A 192 -7.83 0.08 -14.14
N LYS A 193 -8.57 -0.26 -13.07
CA LYS A 193 -10.02 -0.52 -13.18
C LYS A 193 -10.73 -0.38 -11.83
N VAL A 194 -11.98 0.10 -11.87
CA VAL A 194 -12.94 -0.03 -10.77
C VAL A 194 -13.69 -1.35 -10.96
N ILE A 195 -13.78 -2.18 -9.89
CA ILE A 195 -14.48 -3.46 -9.92
C ILE A 195 -15.61 -3.45 -8.89
N ASP A 196 -16.83 -3.74 -9.33
CA ASP A 196 -18.02 -3.78 -8.48
C ASP A 196 -18.40 -5.22 -8.05
N LYS A 197 -18.04 -6.21 -8.88
CA LYS A 197 -18.30 -7.63 -8.62
C LYS A 197 -17.10 -8.47 -9.06
N ARG A 198 -16.90 -9.59 -8.36
CA ARG A 198 -15.99 -10.62 -8.85
C ARG A 198 -16.60 -11.28 -10.07
N ASP A 199 -15.79 -11.51 -11.10
CA ASP A 199 -16.17 -12.38 -12.21
C ASP A 199 -16.50 -13.76 -11.65
N LYS A 200 -17.59 -14.38 -12.15
CA LYS A 200 -18.06 -15.71 -11.72
C LYS A 200 -17.13 -16.79 -12.22
#